data_1dde870c3c8e8a1293269018061d76be
#
_entry.id   1dde870c3c8e8a1293269018061d76be
#
_cell.length_a   1.000
_cell.length_b   1.000
_cell.length_c   1.000
_cell.angle_alpha   90.00
_cell.angle_beta   90.00
_cell.angle_gamma   90.00
#
_symmetry.space_group_name_H-M   'P 1'
#
loop_
_entity.id
_entity.type
_entity.pdbx_description
1 polymer ?
#
loop_
_entity_poly.entity_id
_entity_poly.type
_entity_poly.pdbx_seq_one_letter_code
_entity_poly.pdbx_strand_id
1 'polypeptide(L)'
;KIGLQKVIQPYAKQLHDEFKEAVNVSVLEHSDGAPYHSVMIYKEENKQILGFNSDLGSRNECYCAGVGKCLMAFKDQLDLSVYEKFPMTKYTERTITTIEGLEKELEKVRRQGYAVDDEERELGLTCIAVPIMKGSTKQAVAAISLSGPTTRIKDSTYETKIKRLKEIGREISEKLK
;
A
#
# COMPACT_ATOMS: atom_id res chain seq x y z
N LYS A 1 20.25 7.42 -14.93
CA LYS A 1 19.50 6.75 -13.88
C LYS A 1 18.00 6.83 -14.17
N ILE A 2 17.36 5.69 -14.34
CA ILE A 2 15.93 5.61 -14.65
C ILE A 2 15.15 5.88 -13.37
N GLY A 3 14.20 6.81 -13.42
CA GLY A 3 13.35 7.10 -12.27
C GLY A 3 12.44 5.94 -11.93
N LEU A 4 12.08 5.84 -10.66
CA LEU A 4 11.21 4.78 -10.13
C LEU A 4 9.89 4.69 -10.92
N GLN A 5 9.26 5.84 -11.20
CA GLN A 5 8.00 5.86 -11.95
C GLN A 5 8.11 5.24 -13.33
N LYS A 6 9.24 5.45 -14.02
CA LYS A 6 9.44 4.86 -15.36
C LYS A 6 9.52 3.34 -15.31
N VAL A 7 10.14 2.79 -14.28
CA VAL A 7 10.23 1.34 -14.10
C VAL A 7 8.85 0.76 -13.79
N ILE A 8 8.09 1.44 -12.94
CA ILE A 8 6.79 0.95 -12.46
C ILE A 8 5.69 1.05 -13.51
N GLN A 9 5.73 2.07 -14.35
CA GLN A 9 4.63 2.40 -15.27
C GLN A 9 4.11 1.20 -16.08
N PRO A 10 4.94 0.40 -16.78
CA PRO A 10 4.41 -0.72 -17.55
C PRO A 10 3.75 -1.79 -16.69
N TYR A 11 4.26 -2.01 -15.48
CA TYR A 11 3.67 -2.99 -14.56
C TYR A 11 2.34 -2.52 -14.00
N ALA A 12 2.23 -1.23 -13.66
CA ALA A 12 0.99 -0.65 -13.16
C ALA A 12 -0.10 -0.70 -14.24
N LYS A 13 0.26 -0.40 -15.48
CA LYS A 13 -0.67 -0.51 -16.62
C LYS A 13 -1.13 -1.94 -16.82
N GLN A 14 -0.21 -2.89 -16.72
CA GLN A 14 -0.50 -4.31 -16.89
C GLN A 14 -1.49 -4.79 -15.83
N LEU A 15 -1.29 -4.42 -14.55
CA LEU A 15 -2.21 -4.75 -13.47
C LEU A 15 -3.58 -4.12 -13.70
N HIS A 16 -3.61 -2.86 -14.08
CA HIS A 16 -4.85 -2.14 -14.33
C HIS A 16 -5.63 -2.79 -15.49
N ASP A 17 -4.94 -3.13 -16.57
CA ASP A 17 -5.58 -3.76 -17.73
C ASP A 17 -6.13 -5.14 -17.39
N GLU A 18 -5.41 -5.89 -16.54
CA GLU A 18 -5.80 -7.23 -16.14
C GLU A 18 -7.03 -7.23 -15.23
N PHE A 19 -7.07 -6.38 -14.23
CA PHE A 19 -8.12 -6.40 -13.20
C PHE A 19 -9.12 -5.24 -13.28
N LYS A 20 -8.86 -4.22 -14.09
CA LYS A 20 -9.73 -3.05 -14.26
C LYS A 20 -10.00 -2.27 -12.96
N GLU A 21 -9.11 -2.38 -11.98
CA GLU A 21 -9.18 -1.64 -10.74
C GLU A 21 -8.05 -0.61 -10.67
N ALA A 22 -8.19 0.38 -9.80
CA ALA A 22 -7.18 1.40 -9.62
C ALA A 22 -5.88 0.78 -9.11
N VAL A 23 -4.76 1.21 -9.69
CA VAL A 23 -3.41 0.83 -9.25
C VAL A 23 -2.72 2.07 -8.74
N ASN A 24 -2.23 2.02 -7.50
CA ASN A 24 -1.56 3.14 -6.87
C ASN A 24 -0.16 2.72 -6.43
N VAL A 25 0.78 3.65 -6.53
CA VAL A 25 2.13 3.46 -6.01
C VAL A 25 2.45 4.60 -5.06
N SER A 26 2.92 4.26 -3.88
CA SER A 26 3.23 5.25 -2.84
C SER A 26 4.60 5.01 -2.25
N VAL A 27 5.18 6.08 -1.70
CA VAL A 27 6.44 6.04 -0.95
C VAL A 27 6.19 6.52 0.47
N LEU A 28 7.08 6.14 1.37
CA LEU A 28 6.97 6.54 2.77
C LEU A 28 7.44 7.99 2.96
N GLU A 29 6.67 8.75 3.70
CA GLU A 29 7.06 10.06 4.21
C GLU A 29 7.20 9.93 5.72
N HIS A 30 8.39 10.23 6.23
CA HIS A 30 8.66 10.12 7.65
C HIS A 30 9.73 11.09 8.11
N SER A 31 9.50 11.70 9.26
CA SER A 31 10.51 12.46 9.99
C SER A 31 10.50 12.01 11.45
N ASP A 32 11.64 12.13 12.12
CA ASP A 32 11.79 11.68 13.50
C ASP A 32 10.73 12.27 14.41
N GLY A 33 10.09 11.41 15.20
CA GLY A 33 9.08 11.82 16.15
C GLY A 33 7.71 12.12 15.55
N ALA A 34 7.54 11.95 14.24
CA ALA A 34 6.27 12.19 13.55
C ALA A 34 5.56 10.89 13.20
N PRO A 35 4.23 10.92 13.04
CA PRO A 35 3.49 9.77 12.52
C PRO A 35 3.92 9.42 11.09
N TYR A 36 3.69 8.19 10.69
CA TYR A 36 4.06 7.72 9.36
C TYR A 36 2.96 8.00 8.35
N HIS A 37 3.34 8.58 7.22
CA HIS A 37 2.45 8.85 6.10
C HIS A 37 2.99 8.25 4.82
N SER A 38 2.10 8.01 3.88
CA SER A 38 2.49 7.63 2.52
C SER A 38 2.13 8.76 1.57
N VAL A 39 2.91 8.88 0.50
CA VAL A 39 2.68 9.88 -0.55
C VAL A 39 2.52 9.12 -1.87
N MET A 40 1.43 9.37 -2.57
CA MET A 40 1.17 8.74 -3.85
C MET A 40 2.04 9.37 -4.94
N ILE A 41 2.82 8.54 -5.63
CA ILE A 41 3.72 9.00 -6.70
C ILE A 41 3.29 8.55 -8.09
N TYR A 42 2.39 7.56 -8.20
CA TYR A 42 1.91 7.07 -9.48
C TYR A 42 0.53 6.44 -9.31
N LYS A 43 -0.28 6.57 -10.35
CA LYS A 43 -1.65 6.10 -10.34
C LYS A 43 -2.08 5.67 -11.74
N GLU A 44 -2.78 4.55 -11.80
CA GLU A 44 -3.45 4.09 -13.00
C GLU A 44 -4.90 3.83 -12.62
N GLU A 45 -5.85 4.45 -13.32
CA GLU A 45 -7.26 4.23 -13.01
C GLU A 45 -8.13 4.36 -14.26
N ASN A 46 -9.34 3.85 -14.17
CA ASN A 46 -10.32 4.03 -15.22
C ASN A 46 -10.75 5.50 -15.24
N LYS A 47 -10.83 6.06 -16.44
CA LYS A 47 -11.37 7.42 -16.63
C LYS A 47 -12.88 7.35 -16.46
N GLN A 48 -13.33 7.35 -15.21
CA GLN A 48 -14.75 7.38 -14.91
C GLN A 48 -15.15 8.75 -14.38
N ILE A 49 -16.35 9.18 -14.76
CA ILE A 49 -16.90 10.49 -14.44
C ILE A 49 -17.12 10.67 -12.94
N LEU A 50 -17.21 9.55 -12.18
CA LEU A 50 -17.43 9.53 -10.73
C LEU A 50 -16.30 8.78 -10.03
N GLY A 51 -15.05 9.05 -10.40
CA GLY A 51 -13.90 8.40 -9.78
C GLY A 51 -13.48 9.07 -8.47
N PHE A 52 -13.03 8.27 -7.53
CA PHE A 52 -12.23 8.76 -6.43
C PHE A 52 -10.93 9.30 -7.02
N ASN A 53 -10.83 10.60 -7.11
CA ASN A 53 -9.59 11.25 -7.50
C ASN A 53 -8.73 11.43 -6.26
N SER A 54 -7.96 10.39 -5.90
CA SER A 54 -6.84 10.65 -5.04
C SER A 54 -5.76 11.25 -5.94
N ASP A 55 -5.45 12.51 -5.71
CA ASP A 55 -4.47 13.23 -6.51
C ASP A 55 -3.05 12.72 -6.24
N LEU A 56 -2.21 12.74 -7.29
CA LEU A 56 -0.77 12.50 -7.12
C LEU A 56 -0.23 13.52 -6.11
N GLY A 57 0.65 13.04 -5.22
CA GLY A 57 1.18 13.85 -4.14
C GLY A 57 0.30 13.85 -2.90
N SER A 58 -0.86 13.18 -2.93
CA SER A 58 -1.72 13.10 -1.75
C SER A 58 -1.02 12.32 -0.64
N ARG A 59 -1.22 12.80 0.59
CA ARG A 59 -0.59 12.28 1.80
C ARG A 59 -1.63 11.51 2.61
N ASN A 60 -1.33 10.28 2.96
CA ASN A 60 -2.26 9.41 3.67
C ASN A 60 -1.61 8.78 4.89
N GLU A 61 -2.42 8.53 5.93
CA GLU A 61 -1.95 7.86 7.13
C GLU A 61 -1.65 6.40 6.84
N CYS A 62 -0.47 5.93 7.28
CA CYS A 62 -0.02 4.58 6.99
C CYS A 62 -0.79 3.47 7.71
N TYR A 63 -1.21 3.71 8.94
CA TYR A 63 -1.78 2.64 9.77
C TYR A 63 -3.10 2.07 9.24
N CYS A 64 -3.81 2.80 8.40
CA CYS A 64 -5.11 2.39 7.86
C CYS A 64 -5.13 2.30 6.32
N ALA A 65 -3.97 2.13 5.72
CA ALA A 65 -3.82 2.00 4.26
C ALA A 65 -2.97 0.78 3.93
N GLY A 66 -3.33 0.05 2.88
CA GLY A 66 -2.57 -1.11 2.44
C GLY A 66 -1.12 -0.76 2.11
N VAL A 67 -0.90 0.27 1.28
CA VAL A 67 0.45 0.73 0.94
C VAL A 67 1.21 1.18 2.18
N GLY A 68 0.53 1.88 3.09
CA GLY A 68 1.14 2.37 4.33
C GLY A 68 1.61 1.24 5.22
N LYS A 69 0.80 0.22 5.40
CA LYS A 69 1.18 -0.96 6.20
C LYS A 69 2.34 -1.71 5.58
N CYS A 70 2.38 -1.82 4.25
CA CYS A 70 3.53 -2.40 3.56
C CYS A 70 4.80 -1.58 3.82
N LEU A 71 4.73 -0.28 3.68
CA LEU A 71 5.87 0.61 3.86
C LEU A 71 6.41 0.55 5.28
N MET A 72 5.52 0.52 6.28
CA MET A 72 5.93 0.39 7.68
C MET A 72 6.50 -1.00 7.97
N ALA A 73 5.86 -2.06 7.48
CA ALA A 73 6.27 -3.44 7.76
C ALA A 73 7.70 -3.72 7.30
N PHE A 74 8.12 -3.10 6.20
CA PHE A 74 9.44 -3.30 5.60
C PHE A 74 10.33 -2.07 5.74
N LYS A 75 10.16 -1.34 6.82
CA LYS A 75 11.04 -0.22 7.19
C LYS A 75 11.95 -0.66 8.33
N ASP A 76 13.25 -0.39 8.16
CA ASP A 76 14.21 -0.59 9.23
C ASP A 76 14.01 0.48 10.32
N GLN A 77 14.26 0.11 11.57
CA GLN A 77 14.17 1.02 12.73
C GLN A 77 12.81 1.74 12.84
N LEU A 78 11.73 0.98 12.67
CA LEU A 78 10.37 1.50 12.82
C LEU A 78 10.10 1.83 14.29
N ASP A 79 9.63 3.05 14.54
CA ASP A 79 9.29 3.52 15.88
C ASP A 79 7.78 3.81 15.98
N LEU A 80 7.03 2.87 16.54
CA LEU A 80 5.59 3.03 16.70
C LEU A 80 5.21 3.84 17.95
N SER A 81 6.17 4.18 18.80
CA SER A 81 5.90 4.98 20.00
C SER A 81 5.40 6.39 19.67
N VAL A 82 5.61 6.84 18.43
CA VAL A 82 5.06 8.13 17.96
C VAL A 82 3.54 8.17 18.12
N TYR A 83 2.88 7.02 18.04
CA TYR A 83 1.42 6.94 18.16
C TYR A 83 0.92 7.06 19.60
N GLU A 84 1.81 7.14 20.59
CA GLU A 84 1.43 7.50 21.95
C GLU A 84 1.05 8.99 22.02
N LYS A 85 1.76 9.83 21.25
CA LYS A 85 1.51 11.27 21.18
C LYS A 85 0.52 11.65 20.08
N PHE A 86 0.44 10.83 19.04
CA PHE A 86 -0.41 11.07 17.88
C PHE A 86 -1.37 9.88 17.71
N PRO A 87 -2.48 9.86 18.47
CA PRO A 87 -3.39 8.72 18.45
C PRO A 87 -3.91 8.42 17.05
N MET A 88 -4.09 7.13 16.76
CA MET A 88 -4.65 6.68 15.50
C MET A 88 -6.16 6.95 15.49
N THR A 89 -6.61 7.73 14.51
CA THR A 89 -8.03 8.04 14.35
C THR A 89 -8.78 6.79 13.87
N LYS A 90 -9.94 6.54 14.47
CA LYS A 90 -10.82 5.45 14.08
C LYS A 90 -11.78 5.94 13.00
N TYR A 91 -11.64 5.44 11.79
CA TYR A 91 -12.49 5.82 10.66
C TYR A 91 -13.66 4.87 10.46
N THR A 92 -13.45 3.60 10.77
CA THR A 92 -14.48 2.56 10.72
C THR A 92 -14.30 1.64 11.92
N GLU A 93 -15.22 0.70 12.09
CA GLU A 93 -15.10 -0.30 13.15
C GLU A 93 -13.87 -1.20 12.96
N ARG A 94 -13.31 -1.24 11.76
CA ARG A 94 -12.15 -2.09 11.43
C ARG A 94 -10.82 -1.38 11.53
N THR A 95 -10.81 -0.07 11.76
CA THR A 95 -9.56 0.69 11.86
C THR A 95 -8.73 0.22 13.06
N ILE A 96 -7.45 -0.06 12.82
CA ILE A 96 -6.49 -0.34 13.89
C ILE A 96 -6.26 0.96 14.67
N THR A 97 -6.42 0.92 15.97
CA THR A 97 -6.31 2.13 16.82
C THR A 97 -5.34 1.96 17.99
N THR A 98 -4.65 0.83 18.08
CA THR A 98 -3.66 0.59 19.14
C THR A 98 -2.31 0.21 18.55
N ILE A 99 -1.24 0.60 19.24
CA ILE A 99 0.12 0.26 18.85
C ILE A 99 0.28 -1.26 18.80
N GLU A 100 -0.25 -1.94 19.80
CA GLU A 100 -0.19 -3.40 19.88
C GLU A 100 -0.88 -4.07 18.70
N GLY A 101 -2.06 -3.58 18.32
CA GLY A 101 -2.78 -4.07 17.14
C GLY A 101 -2.01 -3.82 15.85
N LEU A 102 -1.39 -2.65 15.75
CA LEU A 102 -0.58 -2.30 14.58
C LEU A 102 0.67 -3.19 14.49
N GLU A 103 1.36 -3.43 15.61
CA GLU A 103 2.51 -4.33 15.64
C GLU A 103 2.17 -5.72 15.12
N LYS A 104 1.04 -6.27 15.56
CA LYS A 104 0.56 -7.58 15.11
C LYS A 104 0.25 -7.59 13.62
N GLU A 105 -0.37 -6.55 13.14
CA GLU A 105 -0.68 -6.42 11.72
C GLU A 105 0.58 -6.35 10.86
N LEU A 106 1.56 -5.54 11.26
CA LEU A 106 2.80 -5.40 10.51
C LEU A 106 3.62 -6.70 10.50
N GLU A 107 3.59 -7.44 11.59
CA GLU A 107 4.23 -8.75 11.65
C GLU A 107 3.56 -9.72 10.67
N LYS A 108 2.24 -9.70 10.61
CA LYS A 108 1.47 -10.50 9.65
C LYS A 108 1.84 -10.12 8.21
N VAL A 109 1.95 -8.82 7.92
CA VAL A 109 2.35 -8.34 6.59
C VAL A 109 3.75 -8.85 6.22
N ARG A 110 4.69 -8.80 7.15
CA ARG A 110 6.05 -9.32 6.91
C ARG A 110 6.04 -10.81 6.60
N ARG A 111 5.22 -11.59 7.30
CA ARG A 111 5.14 -13.04 7.08
C ARG A 111 4.49 -13.39 5.75
N GLN A 112 3.39 -12.73 5.42
CA GLN A 112 2.62 -13.11 4.23
C GLN A 112 3.07 -12.38 2.95
N GLY A 113 3.79 -11.26 3.08
CA GLY A 113 4.33 -10.52 1.94
C GLY A 113 3.37 -9.56 1.27
N TYR A 114 2.21 -9.31 1.87
CA TYR A 114 1.25 -8.33 1.38
C TYR A 114 0.44 -7.76 2.53
N ALA A 115 -0.17 -6.61 2.30
CA ALA A 115 -1.06 -5.96 3.26
C ALA A 115 -2.43 -5.76 2.64
N VAL A 116 -3.45 -5.74 3.48
CA VAL A 116 -4.82 -5.45 3.05
C VAL A 116 -5.39 -4.35 3.93
N ASP A 117 -5.93 -3.32 3.28
CA ASP A 117 -6.84 -2.38 3.93
C ASP A 117 -8.24 -2.92 3.66
N ASP A 118 -8.82 -3.59 4.66
CA ASP A 118 -10.12 -4.22 4.54
C ASP A 118 -11.18 -3.33 5.19
N GLU A 119 -11.60 -2.28 4.47
CA GLU A 119 -12.57 -1.31 4.95
C GLU A 119 -12.13 -0.62 6.24
N GLU A 120 -10.82 -0.40 6.39
CA GLU A 120 -10.24 0.23 7.59
C GLU A 120 -10.27 1.76 7.50
N ARG A 121 -10.21 2.32 6.32
CA ARG A 121 -10.29 3.75 6.08
C ARG A 121 -11.68 4.19 5.65
N GLU A 122 -12.37 3.35 4.89
CA GLU A 122 -13.70 3.66 4.35
C GLU A 122 -14.48 2.36 4.12
N LEU A 123 -15.71 2.32 4.60
CA LEU A 123 -16.59 1.16 4.37
C LEU A 123 -16.81 0.98 2.87
N GLY A 124 -16.78 -0.25 2.40
CA GLY A 124 -16.97 -0.58 1.00
C GLY A 124 -15.72 -0.48 0.14
N LEU A 125 -14.58 -0.05 0.71
CA LEU A 125 -13.31 0.10 -0.01
C LEU A 125 -12.27 -0.87 0.53
N THR A 126 -11.65 -1.64 -0.37
CA THR A 126 -10.58 -2.59 -0.02
C THR A 126 -9.38 -2.36 -0.94
N CYS A 127 -8.18 -2.41 -0.35
CA CYS A 127 -6.92 -2.29 -1.06
C CYS A 127 -6.03 -3.46 -0.71
N ILE A 128 -5.33 -4.02 -1.72
CA ILE A 128 -4.29 -5.03 -1.52
C ILE A 128 -2.97 -4.39 -1.96
N ALA A 129 -1.95 -4.47 -1.13
CA ALA A 129 -0.66 -3.85 -1.42
C ALA A 129 0.49 -4.83 -1.21
N VAL A 130 1.54 -4.68 -2.03
CA VAL A 130 2.79 -5.42 -1.89
C VAL A 130 3.95 -4.43 -1.88
N PRO A 131 5.06 -4.78 -1.21
CA PRO A 131 6.23 -3.91 -1.20
C PRO A 131 7.04 -4.01 -2.50
N ILE A 132 7.72 -2.93 -2.83
CA ILE A 132 8.75 -2.89 -3.86
C ILE A 132 10.05 -2.69 -3.09
N MET A 133 10.94 -3.68 -3.15
CA MET A 133 12.19 -3.69 -2.40
C MET A 133 13.33 -3.11 -3.23
N LYS A 134 14.33 -2.59 -2.57
CA LYS A 134 15.53 -2.08 -3.24
C LYS A 134 16.66 -3.09 -3.10
N GLY A 135 17.13 -3.61 -4.23
CA GLY A 135 18.27 -4.51 -4.28
C GLY A 135 18.08 -5.76 -3.43
N SER A 136 19.11 -6.14 -2.69
CA SER A 136 19.06 -7.28 -1.78
C SER A 136 18.59 -6.92 -0.38
N THR A 137 18.20 -5.66 -0.13
CA THR A 137 17.74 -5.22 1.18
C THR A 137 16.31 -5.70 1.42
N LYS A 138 15.92 -5.75 2.69
CA LYS A 138 14.56 -6.07 3.09
C LYS A 138 13.75 -4.80 3.38
N GLN A 139 14.19 -3.67 2.81
CA GLN A 139 13.48 -2.40 2.97
C GLN A 139 12.69 -2.06 1.72
N ALA A 140 11.47 -1.60 1.91
CA ALA A 140 10.63 -1.16 0.82
C ALA A 140 11.00 0.27 0.41
N VAL A 141 11.19 0.50 -0.89
CA VAL A 141 11.35 1.85 -1.45
C VAL A 141 10.01 2.41 -1.89
N ALA A 142 9.03 1.55 -2.08
CA ALA A 142 7.67 1.92 -2.49
C ALA A 142 6.74 0.76 -2.18
N ALA A 143 5.45 0.98 -2.36
CA ALA A 143 4.44 -0.08 -2.32
C ALA A 143 3.47 0.14 -3.48
N ILE A 144 3.00 -0.94 -4.09
CA ILE A 144 2.05 -0.92 -5.19
C ILE A 144 0.77 -1.64 -4.75
N SER A 145 -0.39 -1.08 -5.11
CA SER A 145 -1.67 -1.62 -4.66
C SER A 145 -2.73 -1.67 -5.76
N LEU A 146 -3.66 -2.61 -5.58
CA LEU A 146 -4.94 -2.64 -6.26
C LEU A 146 -5.99 -2.15 -5.29
N SER A 147 -6.84 -1.21 -5.71
CA SER A 147 -7.88 -0.62 -4.86
C SER A 147 -9.21 -0.57 -5.59
N GLY A 148 -10.28 -0.81 -4.87
CA GLY A 148 -11.61 -0.72 -5.44
C GLY A 148 -12.70 -1.12 -4.44
N PRO A 149 -13.93 -1.22 -4.92
CA PRO A 149 -15.03 -1.70 -4.08
C PRO A 149 -14.73 -3.08 -3.52
N THR A 150 -15.02 -3.27 -2.25
CA THR A 150 -14.78 -4.53 -1.55
C THR A 150 -15.38 -5.72 -2.29
N THR A 151 -16.58 -5.55 -2.83
CA THR A 151 -17.29 -6.61 -3.56
C THR A 151 -16.52 -7.08 -4.81
N ARG A 152 -15.78 -6.18 -5.47
CA ARG A 152 -14.98 -6.53 -6.64
C ARG A 152 -13.59 -7.01 -6.26
N ILE A 153 -12.95 -6.35 -5.28
CA ILE A 153 -11.60 -6.76 -4.85
C ILE A 153 -11.64 -8.16 -4.23
N LYS A 154 -12.64 -8.42 -3.39
CA LYS A 154 -12.79 -9.71 -2.69
C LYS A 154 -13.74 -10.68 -3.40
N ASP A 155 -13.78 -10.64 -4.70
CA ASP A 155 -14.54 -11.62 -5.48
C ASP A 155 -13.78 -12.95 -5.60
N SER A 156 -14.24 -13.83 -6.48
CA SER A 156 -13.61 -15.15 -6.69
C SER A 156 -12.15 -15.05 -7.17
N THR A 157 -11.68 -13.89 -7.60
CA THR A 157 -10.30 -13.69 -8.07
C THR A 157 -9.40 -13.04 -7.01
N TYR A 158 -9.84 -12.96 -5.77
CA TYR A 158 -9.08 -12.33 -4.69
C TYR A 158 -7.67 -12.92 -4.54
N GLU A 159 -7.57 -14.23 -4.45
CA GLU A 159 -6.27 -14.91 -4.31
C GLU A 159 -5.39 -14.71 -5.55
N THR A 160 -5.99 -14.67 -6.73
CA THR A 160 -5.28 -14.40 -7.98
C THR A 160 -4.70 -12.98 -7.99
N LYS A 161 -5.46 -12.01 -7.49
CA LYS A 161 -4.99 -10.62 -7.36
C LYS A 161 -3.77 -10.52 -6.43
N ILE A 162 -3.83 -11.19 -5.29
CA ILE A 162 -2.71 -11.23 -4.33
C ILE A 162 -1.47 -11.84 -4.98
N LYS A 163 -1.63 -13.00 -5.60
CA LYS A 163 -0.54 -13.69 -6.28
C LYS A 163 0.10 -12.83 -7.36
N ARG A 164 -0.73 -12.20 -8.19
CA ARG A 164 -0.25 -11.36 -9.29
C ARG A 164 0.49 -10.12 -8.78
N LEU A 165 -0.03 -9.48 -7.73
CA LEU A 165 0.65 -8.35 -7.10
C LEU A 165 2.02 -8.76 -6.58
N LYS A 166 2.11 -9.92 -5.92
CA LYS A 166 3.39 -10.42 -5.39
C LYS A 166 4.40 -10.66 -6.52
N GLU A 167 3.96 -11.24 -7.64
CA GLU A 167 4.79 -11.46 -8.82
C GLU A 167 5.32 -10.12 -9.35
N ILE A 168 4.44 -9.16 -9.51
CA ILE A 168 4.79 -7.83 -10.03
C ILE A 168 5.73 -7.09 -9.07
N GLY A 169 5.47 -7.16 -7.78
CA GLY A 169 6.36 -6.56 -6.78
C GLY A 169 7.78 -7.11 -6.88
N ARG A 170 7.92 -8.42 -7.07
CA ARG A 170 9.23 -9.06 -7.26
C ARG A 170 9.90 -8.63 -8.56
N GLU A 171 9.15 -8.59 -9.67
CA GLU A 171 9.67 -8.19 -10.97
C GLU A 171 10.18 -6.75 -10.95
N ILE A 172 9.42 -5.83 -10.36
CA ILE A 172 9.85 -4.44 -10.22
C ILE A 172 11.11 -4.36 -9.35
N SER A 173 11.11 -5.07 -8.22
CA SER A 173 12.25 -5.09 -7.30
C SER A 173 13.52 -5.56 -8.00
N GLU A 174 13.43 -6.58 -8.87
CA GLU A 174 14.56 -7.08 -9.64
C GLU A 174 15.10 -6.01 -10.60
N LYS A 175 14.23 -5.18 -11.16
CA LYS A 175 14.62 -4.10 -12.07
C LYS A 175 15.35 -2.95 -11.36
N LEU A 176 15.23 -2.87 -10.04
CA LEU A 176 15.82 -1.78 -9.25
C LEU A 176 17.19 -2.14 -8.65
N LYS A 177 17.71 -3.32 -8.92
CA LYS A 177 19.03 -3.74 -8.45
C LYS A 177 20.17 -2.92 -9.05
#